data_bf3ac3548484a2c2c4f07adad27eeff6
#
_entry.id   bf3ac3548484a2c2c4f07adad27eeff6
#
_cell.length_a   1.000
_cell.length_b   1.000
_cell.length_c   1.000
_cell.angle_alpha   90.00
_cell.angle_beta   90.00
_cell.angle_gamma   90.00
#
_symmetry.space_group_name_H-M   'P 1'
#
loop_
_entity.id
_entity.type
_entity.pdbx_description
1 polymer ?
#
loop_
_entity_poly.entity_id
_entity_poly.type
_entity_poly.pdbx_seq_one_letter_code
_entity_poly.pdbx_strand_id
1 'polypeptide(L)'
;MSRRRQADKRPVIKDAKYQSTLVSRLVNTIMRGGKKSTAQRIVYGAFEVISEKNPASNPIEILQRAVDNAKPRIETKARRVGGATYQVPMEVPADRQASLALRWIVDFADARKGTPMSAALASESLEAYQGQGNAIRKRDDVHKMAQANKAFAHFRW
;
A
#
# COMPACT_ATOMS: atom_id res chain seq x y z
N MET A 1 27.99 2.07 -11.03
CA MET A 1 26.55 2.37 -11.26
C MET A 1 26.41 3.66 -12.04
N SER A 2 25.59 3.68 -13.09
CA SER A 2 25.37 4.89 -13.90
C SER A 2 24.55 5.91 -13.11
N ARG A 3 25.10 7.11 -12.87
CA ARG A 3 24.40 8.23 -12.23
C ARG A 3 23.51 9.01 -13.21
N ARG A 4 23.67 8.80 -14.52
CA ARG A 4 23.02 9.57 -15.59
C ARG A 4 21.78 8.88 -16.18
N ARG A 5 21.61 7.58 -15.98
CA ARG A 5 20.50 6.83 -16.55
C ARG A 5 19.64 6.21 -15.44
N GLN A 6 18.35 6.49 -15.48
CA GLN A 6 17.36 5.81 -14.68
C GLN A 6 16.91 4.55 -15.45
N ALA A 7 16.77 3.41 -14.75
CA ALA A 7 16.25 2.19 -15.36
C ALA A 7 14.81 2.39 -15.85
N ASP A 8 14.52 1.88 -17.04
CA ASP A 8 13.18 1.93 -17.62
C ASP A 8 12.20 1.12 -16.74
N LYS A 9 11.04 1.71 -16.44
CA LYS A 9 10.00 1.04 -15.67
C LYS A 9 9.34 -0.03 -16.53
N ARG A 10 9.34 -1.29 -16.07
CA ARG A 10 8.64 -2.37 -16.76
C ARG A 10 7.13 -2.13 -16.71
N PRO A 11 6.41 -2.34 -17.84
CA PRO A 11 4.95 -2.25 -17.85
C PRO A 11 4.36 -3.34 -16.95
N VAL A 12 3.35 -2.96 -16.15
CA VAL A 12 2.62 -3.92 -15.31
C VAL A 12 1.60 -4.64 -16.18
N ILE A 13 1.76 -5.95 -16.34
CA ILE A 13 0.82 -6.80 -17.06
C ILE A 13 -0.47 -6.91 -16.22
N LYS A 14 -1.63 -6.76 -16.85
CA LYS A 14 -2.93 -6.93 -16.19
C LYS A 14 -3.11 -8.36 -15.68
N ASP A 15 -3.83 -8.52 -14.59
CA ASP A 15 -4.19 -9.84 -14.06
C ASP A 15 -5.11 -10.60 -15.02
N ALA A 16 -4.94 -11.93 -15.12
CA ALA A 16 -5.69 -12.75 -16.06
C ALA A 16 -7.19 -12.84 -15.74
N LYS A 17 -7.55 -12.98 -14.44
CA LYS A 17 -8.95 -13.13 -13.98
C LYS A 17 -9.70 -11.80 -13.96
N TYR A 18 -9.07 -10.75 -13.42
CA TYR A 18 -9.73 -9.47 -13.15
C TYR A 18 -9.34 -8.33 -14.12
N GLN A 19 -8.45 -8.57 -15.08
CA GLN A 19 -8.00 -7.60 -16.08
C GLN A 19 -7.54 -6.24 -15.50
N SER A 20 -7.09 -6.24 -14.23
CA SER A 20 -6.71 -5.06 -13.47
C SER A 20 -5.20 -5.02 -13.17
N THR A 21 -4.59 -3.88 -13.40
CA THR A 21 -3.18 -3.62 -13.04
C THR A 21 -2.99 -3.50 -11.52
N LEU A 22 -4.02 -3.02 -10.79
CA LEU A 22 -3.99 -2.91 -9.34
C LEU A 22 -3.93 -4.29 -8.68
N VAL A 23 -4.74 -5.24 -9.16
CA VAL A 23 -4.73 -6.64 -8.71
C VAL A 23 -3.36 -7.27 -8.95
N SER A 24 -2.78 -7.06 -10.13
CA SER A 24 -1.45 -7.54 -10.46
C SER A 24 -0.36 -6.98 -9.53
N ARG A 25 -0.43 -5.69 -9.18
CA ARG A 25 0.46 -5.06 -8.19
C ARG A 25 0.27 -5.66 -6.79
N LEU A 26 -0.97 -5.91 -6.37
CA LEU A 26 -1.27 -6.56 -5.09
C LEU A 26 -0.69 -7.97 -5.04
N VAL A 27 -0.90 -8.80 -6.08
CA VAL A 27 -0.29 -10.14 -6.20
C VAL A 27 1.23 -10.07 -6.07
N ASN A 28 1.88 -9.13 -6.76
CA ASN A 28 3.33 -8.96 -6.70
C ASN A 28 3.81 -8.50 -5.31
N THR A 29 2.99 -7.75 -4.57
CA THR A 29 3.32 -7.30 -3.20
C THR A 29 3.24 -8.46 -2.19
N ILE A 30 2.27 -9.35 -2.35
CA ILE A 30 2.08 -10.54 -1.50
C ILE A 30 3.09 -11.63 -1.83
N MET A 31 3.54 -11.70 -3.09
CA MET A 31 4.41 -12.77 -3.57
C MET A 31 5.72 -12.85 -2.79
N ARG A 32 6.04 -14.04 -2.29
CA ARG A 32 7.31 -14.35 -1.62
C ARG A 32 8.01 -15.50 -2.35
N GLY A 33 9.32 -15.41 -2.50
CA GLY A 33 10.13 -16.46 -3.15
C GLY A 33 9.73 -16.79 -4.60
N GLY A 34 9.11 -15.83 -5.33
CA GLY A 34 8.68 -16.03 -6.73
C GLY A 34 7.41 -16.89 -6.90
N LYS A 35 6.75 -17.30 -5.81
CA LYS A 35 5.56 -18.17 -5.84
C LYS A 35 4.29 -17.40 -6.25
N LYS A 36 4.21 -17.01 -7.53
CA LYS A 36 3.13 -16.15 -8.03
C LYS A 36 1.76 -16.82 -7.97
N SER A 37 1.66 -18.11 -8.32
CA SER A 37 0.40 -18.86 -8.29
C SER A 37 -0.21 -18.94 -6.89
N THR A 38 0.62 -19.10 -5.86
CA THR A 38 0.18 -19.06 -4.46
C THR A 38 -0.34 -17.68 -4.07
N ALA A 39 0.36 -16.60 -4.47
CA ALA A 39 -0.08 -15.24 -4.23
C ALA A 39 -1.40 -14.92 -4.93
N GLN A 40 -1.58 -15.38 -6.19
CA GLN A 40 -2.85 -15.25 -6.92
C GLN A 40 -4.00 -15.95 -6.19
N ARG A 41 -3.78 -17.19 -5.73
CA ARG A 41 -4.79 -17.93 -4.95
C ARG A 41 -5.24 -17.19 -3.69
N ILE A 42 -4.29 -16.57 -2.96
CA ILE A 42 -4.59 -15.78 -1.77
C ILE A 42 -5.45 -14.56 -2.13
N VAL A 43 -5.08 -13.81 -3.17
CA VAL A 43 -5.83 -12.61 -3.60
C VAL A 43 -7.23 -12.99 -4.11
N TYR A 44 -7.35 -14.04 -4.90
CA TYR A 44 -8.64 -14.48 -5.43
C TYR A 44 -9.56 -14.96 -4.29
N GLY A 45 -9.04 -15.76 -3.36
CA GLY A 45 -9.79 -16.16 -2.17
C GLY A 45 -10.19 -14.96 -1.29
N ALA A 46 -9.36 -13.92 -1.19
CA ALA A 46 -9.75 -12.69 -0.49
C ALA A 46 -10.92 -11.97 -1.19
N PHE A 47 -10.92 -11.93 -2.52
CA PHE A 47 -12.01 -11.32 -3.29
C PHE A 47 -13.31 -12.11 -3.21
N GLU A 48 -13.25 -13.43 -3.12
CA GLU A 48 -14.41 -14.29 -2.86
C GLU A 48 -15.02 -13.96 -1.50
N VAL A 49 -14.21 -13.87 -0.45
CA VAL A 49 -14.70 -13.46 0.90
C VAL A 49 -15.27 -12.03 0.89
N ILE A 50 -14.68 -11.09 0.14
CA ILE A 50 -15.20 -9.73 0.01
C ILE A 50 -16.57 -9.75 -0.69
N SER A 51 -16.72 -10.53 -1.76
CA SER A 51 -18.00 -10.66 -2.49
C SER A 51 -19.09 -11.29 -1.65
N GLU A 52 -18.76 -12.26 -0.80
CA GLU A 52 -19.72 -12.86 0.15
C GLU A 52 -20.22 -11.84 1.18
N LYS A 53 -19.31 -11.00 1.71
CA LYS A 53 -19.67 -9.99 2.72
C LYS A 53 -20.35 -8.75 2.12
N ASN A 54 -20.07 -8.41 0.90
CA ASN A 54 -20.61 -7.25 0.18
C ASN A 54 -21.03 -7.61 -1.25
N PRO A 55 -22.12 -8.34 -1.45
CA PRO A 55 -22.55 -8.80 -2.76
C PRO A 55 -22.96 -7.67 -3.71
N ALA A 56 -23.28 -6.49 -3.18
CA ALA A 56 -23.71 -5.34 -3.97
C ALA A 56 -22.54 -4.58 -4.63
N SER A 57 -21.28 -4.84 -4.25
CA SER A 57 -20.13 -4.06 -4.70
C SER A 57 -19.09 -4.95 -5.37
N ASN A 58 -18.46 -4.44 -6.42
CA ASN A 58 -17.37 -5.14 -7.09
C ASN A 58 -16.11 -5.16 -6.18
N PRO A 59 -15.49 -6.34 -5.91
CA PRO A 59 -14.28 -6.44 -5.08
C PRO A 59 -13.13 -5.54 -5.56
N ILE A 60 -13.02 -5.29 -6.87
CA ILE A 60 -12.00 -4.42 -7.44
C ILE A 60 -12.22 -2.96 -7.01
N GLU A 61 -13.47 -2.50 -6.99
CA GLU A 61 -13.83 -1.14 -6.57
C GLU A 61 -13.58 -0.95 -5.08
N ILE A 62 -13.90 -1.96 -4.28
CA ILE A 62 -13.59 -1.99 -2.84
C ILE A 62 -12.09 -1.87 -2.63
N LEU A 63 -11.28 -2.67 -3.33
CA LEU A 63 -9.82 -2.59 -3.26
C LEU A 63 -9.30 -1.22 -3.71
N GLN A 64 -9.81 -0.68 -4.81
CA GLN A 64 -9.39 0.63 -5.31
C GLN A 64 -9.63 1.72 -4.27
N ARG A 65 -10.83 1.76 -3.69
CA ARG A 65 -11.18 2.73 -2.65
C ARG A 65 -10.39 2.51 -1.36
N ALA A 66 -10.16 1.27 -0.96
CA ALA A 66 -9.32 0.93 0.19
C ALA A 66 -7.88 1.46 0.01
N VAL A 67 -7.30 1.26 -1.19
CA VAL A 67 -5.99 1.79 -1.53
C VAL A 67 -6.00 3.32 -1.56
N ASP A 68 -7.01 3.94 -2.15
CA ASP A 68 -7.12 5.41 -2.21
C ASP A 68 -7.22 6.02 -0.81
N ASN A 69 -7.97 5.39 0.08
CA ASN A 69 -8.06 5.79 1.49
C ASN A 69 -6.72 5.64 2.23
N ALA A 70 -5.95 4.60 1.93
CA ALA A 70 -4.67 4.31 2.61
C ALA A 70 -3.47 5.09 2.04
N LYS A 71 -3.59 5.78 0.90
CA LYS A 71 -2.50 6.55 0.28
C LYS A 71 -2.04 7.71 1.16
N PRO A 72 -0.76 7.79 1.54
CA PRO A 72 -0.21 8.96 2.22
C PRO A 72 0.09 10.07 1.20
N ARG A 73 -0.24 11.31 1.55
CA ARG A 73 0.12 12.49 0.74
C ARG A 73 1.50 13.02 1.07
N ILE A 74 1.92 12.87 2.33
CA ILE A 74 3.18 13.41 2.88
C ILE A 74 3.86 12.29 3.66
N GLU A 75 5.19 12.18 3.52
CA GLU A 75 6.04 11.32 4.36
C GLU A 75 7.21 12.14 4.93
N THR A 76 7.83 11.66 6.00
CA THR A 76 9.07 12.25 6.51
C THR A 76 10.28 11.47 6.00
N LYS A 77 11.32 12.19 5.60
CA LYS A 77 12.63 11.61 5.27
C LYS A 77 13.70 12.17 6.17
N ALA A 78 14.53 11.29 6.69
CA ALA A 78 15.69 11.69 7.46
C ALA A 78 16.72 12.40 6.56
N ARG A 79 17.11 13.62 6.94
CA ARG A 79 18.17 14.42 6.31
C ARG A 79 19.20 14.83 7.34
N ARG A 80 20.46 14.68 7.02
CA ARG A 80 21.56 15.11 7.89
C ARG A 80 22.02 16.50 7.48
N VAL A 81 21.89 17.46 8.40
CA VAL A 81 22.28 18.87 8.20
C VAL A 81 23.14 19.29 9.39
N GLY A 82 24.37 19.74 9.11
CA GLY A 82 25.28 20.21 10.15
C GLY A 82 25.59 19.21 11.28
N GLY A 83 25.55 17.88 10.96
CA GLY A 83 25.81 16.83 11.95
C GLY A 83 24.56 16.29 12.66
N ALA A 84 23.45 17.01 12.69
CA ALA A 84 22.17 16.56 13.23
C ALA A 84 21.27 15.93 12.16
N THR A 85 20.44 14.94 12.54
CA THR A 85 19.49 14.29 11.63
C THR A 85 18.09 14.85 11.89
N TYR A 86 17.51 15.45 10.85
CA TYR A 86 16.16 16.01 10.89
C TYR A 86 15.20 15.17 10.08
N GLN A 87 13.96 15.05 10.56
CA GLN A 87 12.85 14.40 9.82
C GLN A 87 12.16 15.47 8.97
N VAL A 88 12.50 15.49 7.68
CA VAL A 88 11.99 16.52 6.76
C VAL A 88 10.73 16.02 6.08
N PRO A 89 9.58 16.74 6.19
CA PRO A 89 8.35 16.36 5.49
C PRO A 89 8.47 16.61 3.98
N MET A 90 8.08 15.62 3.20
CA MET A 90 8.11 15.66 1.73
C MET A 90 6.82 15.09 1.16
N GLU A 91 6.37 15.66 0.04
CA GLU A 91 5.25 15.10 -0.72
C GLU A 91 5.63 13.75 -1.33
N VAL A 92 4.69 12.83 -1.33
CA VAL A 92 4.88 11.48 -1.88
C VAL A 92 4.41 11.44 -3.33
N PRO A 93 5.26 11.06 -4.30
CA PRO A 93 4.84 10.85 -5.68
C PRO A 93 3.73 9.81 -5.81
N ALA A 94 2.81 9.97 -6.76
CA ALA A 94 1.62 9.13 -6.93
C ALA A 94 1.92 7.62 -7.02
N ASP A 95 2.95 7.24 -7.77
CA ASP A 95 3.39 5.84 -7.88
C ASP A 95 3.82 5.24 -6.52
N ARG A 96 4.50 6.06 -5.69
CA ARG A 96 4.95 5.67 -4.37
C ARG A 96 3.79 5.62 -3.38
N GLN A 97 2.83 6.54 -3.47
CA GLN A 97 1.61 6.51 -2.64
C GLN A 97 0.89 5.17 -2.78
N ALA A 98 0.64 4.74 -4.03
CA ALA A 98 -0.02 3.47 -4.29
C ALA A 98 0.80 2.26 -3.78
N SER A 99 2.12 2.29 -3.95
CA SER A 99 3.00 1.23 -3.48
C SER A 99 3.05 1.14 -1.96
N LEU A 100 3.05 2.27 -1.24
CA LEU A 100 2.99 2.32 0.22
C LEU A 100 1.65 1.80 0.75
N ALA A 101 0.54 2.24 0.15
CA ALA A 101 -0.80 1.80 0.54
C ALA A 101 -0.97 0.29 0.40
N LEU A 102 -0.58 -0.28 -0.75
CA LEU A 102 -0.63 -1.73 -0.98
C LEU A 102 0.24 -2.50 0.03
N ARG A 103 1.46 -2.01 0.30
CA ARG A 103 2.35 -2.63 1.28
C ARG A 103 1.73 -2.62 2.67
N TRP A 104 1.20 -1.50 3.14
CA TRP A 104 0.59 -1.42 4.47
C TRP A 104 -0.62 -2.34 4.62
N ILE A 105 -1.51 -2.41 3.61
CA ILE A 105 -2.64 -3.35 3.62
C ILE A 105 -2.12 -4.79 3.75
N VAL A 106 -1.08 -5.18 3.01
CA VAL A 106 -0.51 -6.52 3.05
C VAL A 106 0.20 -6.80 4.38
N ASP A 107 1.03 -5.86 4.87
CA ASP A 107 1.79 -6.02 6.11
C ASP A 107 0.85 -6.17 7.32
N PHE A 108 -0.23 -5.39 7.39
CA PHE A 108 -1.20 -5.50 8.47
C PHE A 108 -2.11 -6.72 8.34
N ALA A 109 -2.41 -7.18 7.12
CA ALA A 109 -3.07 -8.46 6.92
C ALA A 109 -2.20 -9.63 7.40
N ASP A 110 -0.89 -9.62 7.08
CA ASP A 110 0.08 -10.64 7.52
C ASP A 110 0.30 -10.63 9.04
N ALA A 111 0.17 -9.46 9.67
CA ALA A 111 0.29 -9.32 11.12
C ALA A 111 -0.91 -9.91 11.92
N ARG A 112 -2.04 -10.22 11.27
CA ARG A 112 -3.22 -10.83 11.89
C ARG A 112 -2.95 -12.32 12.16
N LYS A 113 -2.63 -12.65 13.40
CA LYS A 113 -2.37 -14.04 13.81
C LYS A 113 -3.66 -14.86 13.86
N GLY A 114 -3.56 -16.16 13.57
CA GLY A 114 -4.66 -17.13 13.73
C GLY A 114 -5.69 -17.10 12.60
N THR A 115 -5.52 -16.29 11.55
CA THR A 115 -6.42 -16.24 10.40
C THR A 115 -5.67 -16.52 9.10
N PRO A 116 -6.28 -17.25 8.13
CA PRO A 116 -5.68 -17.43 6.81
C PRO A 116 -5.44 -16.08 6.13
N MET A 117 -4.35 -15.96 5.36
CA MET A 117 -3.97 -14.70 4.71
C MET A 117 -5.06 -14.15 3.78
N SER A 118 -5.84 -14.99 3.12
CA SER A 118 -6.98 -14.56 2.28
C SER A 118 -8.07 -13.86 3.09
N ALA A 119 -8.45 -14.44 4.24
CA ALA A 119 -9.46 -13.85 5.12
C ALA A 119 -8.94 -12.58 5.83
N ALA A 120 -7.66 -12.57 6.24
CA ALA A 120 -7.01 -11.41 6.83
C ALA A 120 -6.94 -10.23 5.86
N LEU A 121 -6.56 -10.50 4.58
CA LEU A 121 -6.49 -9.52 3.52
C LEU A 121 -7.87 -8.95 3.18
N ALA A 122 -8.91 -9.80 3.13
CA ALA A 122 -10.28 -9.38 2.92
C ALA A 122 -10.75 -8.43 4.03
N SER A 123 -10.50 -8.80 5.29
CA SER A 123 -10.90 -7.97 6.45
C SER A 123 -10.19 -6.62 6.46
N GLU A 124 -8.86 -6.57 6.24
CA GLU A 124 -8.10 -5.32 6.20
C GLU A 124 -8.54 -4.44 5.02
N SER A 125 -8.84 -5.04 3.86
CA SER A 125 -9.34 -4.30 2.70
C SER A 125 -10.72 -3.69 2.94
N LEU A 126 -11.62 -4.40 3.61
CA LEU A 126 -12.95 -3.90 3.98
C LEU A 126 -12.88 -2.78 5.03
N GLU A 127 -12.05 -2.95 6.05
CA GLU A 127 -11.81 -1.90 7.06
C GLU A 127 -11.24 -0.64 6.40
N ALA A 128 -10.23 -0.80 5.52
CA ALA A 128 -9.65 0.33 4.79
C ALA A 128 -10.65 1.00 3.83
N TYR A 129 -11.54 0.22 3.22
CA TYR A 129 -12.66 0.75 2.41
C TYR A 129 -13.58 1.66 3.24
N GLN A 130 -13.86 1.29 4.49
CA GLN A 130 -14.66 2.09 5.43
C GLN A 130 -13.88 3.25 6.06
N GLY A 131 -12.61 3.44 5.71
CA GLY A 131 -11.76 4.47 6.31
C GLY A 131 -11.26 4.12 7.72
N GLN A 132 -11.25 2.84 8.06
CA GLN A 132 -10.82 2.29 9.35
C GLN A 132 -9.67 1.30 9.15
N GLY A 133 -9.23 0.66 10.24
CA GLY A 133 -8.19 -0.37 10.16
C GLY A 133 -6.77 0.18 10.38
N ASN A 134 -5.81 -0.76 10.43
CA ASN A 134 -4.43 -0.45 10.78
C ASN A 134 -3.67 0.27 9.65
N ALA A 135 -4.01 -0.03 8.40
CA ALA A 135 -3.44 0.66 7.24
C ALA A 135 -3.79 2.16 7.25
N ILE A 136 -5.02 2.50 7.61
CA ILE A 136 -5.48 3.90 7.75
C ILE A 136 -4.81 4.57 8.93
N ARG A 137 -4.71 3.91 10.08
CA ARG A 137 -3.99 4.43 11.26
C ARG A 137 -2.53 4.73 10.90
N LYS A 138 -1.88 3.85 10.15
CA LYS A 138 -0.50 4.07 9.70
C LYS A 138 -0.35 5.30 8.81
N ARG A 139 -1.29 5.52 7.87
CA ARG A 139 -1.36 6.74 7.07
C ARG A 139 -1.44 7.98 7.96
N ASP A 140 -2.38 7.95 8.92
CA ASP A 140 -2.63 9.08 9.82
C ASP A 140 -1.43 9.36 10.73
N ASP A 141 -0.75 8.32 11.21
CA ASP A 141 0.49 8.46 12.01
C ASP A 141 1.62 9.10 11.19
N VAL A 142 1.78 8.69 9.91
CA VAL A 142 2.75 9.30 9.00
C VAL A 142 2.42 10.78 8.75
N HIS A 143 1.14 11.11 8.56
CA HIS A 143 0.70 12.50 8.40
C HIS A 143 0.91 13.32 9.68
N LYS A 144 0.59 12.79 10.86
CA LYS A 144 0.86 13.45 12.17
C LYS A 144 2.36 13.70 12.36
N MET A 145 3.21 12.71 12.04
CA MET A 145 4.66 12.86 12.10
C MET A 145 5.16 13.97 11.16
N ALA A 146 4.63 14.02 9.93
CA ALA A 146 4.98 15.07 8.98
C ALA A 146 4.53 16.46 9.45
N GLN A 147 3.35 16.56 10.05
CA GLN A 147 2.83 17.79 10.60
C GLN A 147 3.64 18.28 11.79
N ALA A 148 4.02 17.40 12.72
CA ALA A 148 4.87 17.73 13.87
C ALA A 148 6.26 18.26 13.43
N ASN A 149 6.77 17.77 12.30
CA ASN A 149 8.07 18.18 11.75
C ASN A 149 7.96 19.30 10.69
N LYS A 150 6.82 19.99 10.59
CA LYS A 150 6.58 21.04 9.59
C LYS A 150 7.62 22.17 9.63
N ALA A 151 8.14 22.49 10.80
CA ALA A 151 9.19 23.51 10.99
C ALA A 151 10.47 23.21 10.20
N PHE A 152 10.76 21.93 9.90
CA PHE A 152 11.94 21.50 9.15
C PHE A 152 11.71 21.40 7.64
N ALA A 153 10.55 21.82 7.14
CA ALA A 153 10.23 21.74 5.71
C ALA A 153 11.19 22.56 4.82
N HIS A 154 11.82 23.59 5.37
CA HIS A 154 12.82 24.41 4.65
C HIS A 154 14.12 23.67 4.32
N PHE A 155 14.40 22.52 4.95
CA PHE A 155 15.51 21.63 4.60
C PHE A 155 15.19 20.69 3.42
N ARG A 156 14.09 20.93 2.71
CA ARG A 156 13.72 20.21 1.51
C ARG A 156 14.50 20.78 0.31
N TRP A 157 15.43 20.01 -0.26
CA TRP A 157 16.09 20.22 -1.54
C TRP A 157 16.18 18.92 -2.35
#